data_371aa2d4e5190c9a81eb807b7bfd801f
#
_entry.id   371aa2d4e5190c9a81eb807b7bfd801f
#
_cell.length_a   1.000
_cell.length_b   1.000
_cell.length_c   1.000
_cell.angle_alpha   90.00
_cell.angle_beta   90.00
_cell.angle_gamma   90.00
#
_symmetry.space_group_name_H-M   'P 1'
#
loop_
_entity.id
_entity.type
_entity.pdbx_description
1 polymer ?
#
loop_
_entity_poly.entity_id
_entity_poly.type
_entity_poly.pdbx_seq_one_letter_code
_entity_poly.pdbx_strand_id
1 'polypeptide(L)'
;ENADRMRAIGRAFPVLFFLVAALISLTSMTRMVEEQRTQIGTLKALGYSRRSIAGKYLGYAFWATVGGCVSGVLVGEKILPYIIVTAYGIMYPHMNTAVIPYNLYYGVSASLTALLCTMGATLFSCYKELREQAAELMRPPAPKKGKRVFLEKIPSLWSQFNFIWKATIRNLLRYKKRFFMTVFGI
;
A
#
# COMPACT_ATOMS: atom_id res chain seq x y z
N GLU A 1 14.33 32.68 6.70
CA GLU A 1 14.12 32.13 5.34
C GLU A 1 14.65 30.69 5.19
N ASN A 2 15.91 30.42 5.56
CA ASN A 2 16.47 29.07 5.50
C ASN A 2 15.85 28.12 6.53
N ALA A 3 15.57 28.59 7.74
CA ALA A 3 14.93 27.81 8.80
C ALA A 3 13.49 27.40 8.43
N ASP A 4 12.76 28.28 7.73
CA ASP A 4 11.39 28.00 7.32
C ASP A 4 11.34 27.00 6.14
N ARG A 5 12.30 27.08 5.24
CA ARG A 5 12.48 26.07 4.16
C ARG A 5 12.83 24.70 4.74
N MET A 6 13.75 24.64 5.72
CA MET A 6 14.10 23.41 6.43
C MET A 6 12.90 22.81 7.16
N ARG A 7 12.08 23.63 7.83
CA ARG A 7 10.84 23.18 8.48
C ARG A 7 9.80 22.67 7.48
N ALA A 8 9.67 23.31 6.32
CA ALA A 8 8.76 22.87 5.28
C ALA A 8 9.16 21.49 4.71
N ILE A 9 10.45 21.29 4.44
CA ILE A 9 11.00 20.01 4.01
C ILE A 9 10.78 18.94 5.10
N GLY A 10 11.10 19.26 6.36
CA GLY A 10 10.92 18.34 7.49
C GLY A 10 9.46 17.91 7.71
N ARG A 11 8.48 18.71 7.26
CA ARG A 11 7.04 18.32 7.29
C ARG A 11 6.62 17.54 6.07
N ALA A 12 7.19 17.80 4.91
CA ALA A 12 6.82 17.12 3.66
C ALA A 12 7.27 15.65 3.63
N PHE A 13 8.46 15.35 4.15
CA PHE A 13 9.01 14.00 4.16
C PHE A 13 8.12 12.97 4.87
N PRO A 14 7.67 13.18 6.12
CA PRO A 14 6.78 12.25 6.80
C PRO A 14 5.49 11.99 6.02
N VAL A 15 4.90 13.03 5.41
CA VAL A 15 3.66 12.89 4.62
C VAL A 15 3.88 11.97 3.42
N LEU A 16 5.01 12.13 2.70
CA LEU A 16 5.36 11.24 1.59
C LEU A 16 5.54 9.79 2.05
N PHE A 17 6.26 9.57 3.14
CA PHE A 17 6.46 8.21 3.68
C PHE A 17 5.15 7.57 4.13
N PHE A 18 4.26 8.31 4.79
CA PHE A 18 2.94 7.80 5.16
C PHE A 18 2.07 7.48 3.94
N LEU A 19 2.13 8.29 2.89
CA LEU A 19 1.42 8.02 1.65
C LEU A 19 1.92 6.74 1.00
N VAL A 20 3.22 6.56 0.89
CA VAL A 20 3.84 5.34 0.34
C VAL A 20 3.48 4.14 1.21
N ALA A 21 3.58 4.24 2.52
CA ALA A 21 3.21 3.17 3.45
C ALA A 21 1.73 2.79 3.32
N ALA A 22 0.83 3.76 3.18
CA ALA A 22 -0.59 3.52 2.96
C ALA A 22 -0.86 2.80 1.63
N LEU A 23 -0.17 3.19 0.56
CA LEU A 23 -0.29 2.52 -0.75
C LEU A 23 0.23 1.08 -0.71
N ILE A 24 1.37 0.84 -0.07
CA ILE A 24 1.94 -0.50 0.10
C ILE A 24 0.98 -1.37 0.94
N SER A 25 0.48 -0.82 2.05
CA SER A 25 -0.48 -1.51 2.91
C SER A 25 -1.76 -1.86 2.16
N LEU A 26 -2.33 -0.91 1.42
CA LEU A 26 -3.52 -1.14 0.59
C LEU A 26 -3.29 -2.23 -0.45
N THR A 27 -2.16 -2.19 -1.15
CA THR A 27 -1.82 -3.16 -2.19
C THR A 27 -1.62 -4.56 -1.60
N SER A 28 -0.88 -4.66 -0.48
CA SER A 28 -0.61 -5.93 0.20
C SER A 28 -1.89 -6.55 0.76
N MET A 29 -2.75 -5.76 1.42
CA MET A 29 -4.01 -6.25 1.97
C MET A 29 -5.00 -6.65 0.87
N THR A 30 -5.09 -5.87 -0.21
CA THR A 30 -5.92 -6.23 -1.36
C THR A 30 -5.47 -7.56 -1.96
N ARG A 31 -4.18 -7.72 -2.16
CA ARG A 31 -3.60 -8.97 -2.69
C ARG A 31 -3.85 -10.15 -1.76
N MET A 32 -3.63 -10.00 -0.46
CA MET A 32 -3.88 -11.04 0.54
C MET A 32 -5.33 -11.49 0.54
N VAL A 33 -6.28 -10.55 0.49
CA VAL A 33 -7.72 -10.86 0.45
C VAL A 33 -8.11 -11.51 -0.88
N GLU A 34 -7.57 -11.05 -2.00
CA GLU A 34 -7.79 -11.66 -3.33
C GLU A 34 -7.24 -13.09 -3.40
N GLU A 35 -6.07 -13.37 -2.84
CA GLU A 35 -5.48 -14.72 -2.78
C GLU A 35 -6.32 -15.68 -1.93
N GLN A 36 -6.95 -15.17 -0.87
CA GLN A 36 -7.81 -15.98 0.01
C GLN A 36 -9.29 -15.97 -0.37
N ARG A 37 -9.63 -15.52 -1.56
CA ARG A 37 -10.99 -15.36 -2.06
C ARG A 37 -11.84 -16.65 -1.93
N THR A 38 -11.25 -17.80 -2.26
CA THR A 38 -11.93 -19.10 -2.16
C THR A 38 -12.26 -19.44 -0.70
N GLN A 39 -11.34 -19.18 0.24
CA GLN A 39 -11.60 -19.42 1.67
C GLN A 39 -12.72 -18.51 2.18
N ILE A 40 -12.73 -17.24 1.77
CA ILE A 40 -13.81 -16.30 2.09
C ILE A 40 -15.15 -16.82 1.57
N GLY A 41 -15.17 -17.35 0.33
CA GLY A 41 -16.35 -17.97 -0.27
C GLY A 41 -16.86 -19.17 0.53
N THR A 42 -15.95 -20.05 0.94
CA THR A 42 -16.29 -21.23 1.77
C THR A 42 -16.86 -20.81 3.13
N LEU A 43 -16.23 -19.87 3.82
CA LEU A 43 -16.74 -19.36 5.11
C LEU A 43 -18.12 -18.73 4.98
N LYS A 44 -18.37 -18.00 3.88
CA LYS A 44 -19.70 -17.45 3.59
C LYS A 44 -20.74 -18.54 3.30
N ALA A 45 -20.36 -19.58 2.57
CA ALA A 45 -21.24 -20.73 2.29
C ALA A 45 -21.60 -21.49 3.57
N LEU A 46 -20.68 -21.56 4.55
CA LEU A 46 -20.91 -22.13 5.88
C LEU A 46 -21.74 -21.22 6.81
N GLY A 47 -22.17 -20.04 6.34
CA GLY A 47 -23.04 -19.14 7.11
C GLY A 47 -22.33 -18.14 8.01
N TYR A 48 -21.01 -18.02 7.93
CA TYR A 48 -20.29 -17.01 8.71
C TYR A 48 -20.67 -15.59 8.26
N SER A 49 -20.86 -14.69 9.22
CA SER A 49 -21.21 -13.31 8.96
C SER A 49 -20.04 -12.57 8.32
N ARG A 50 -20.35 -11.56 7.46
CA ARG A 50 -19.32 -10.70 6.84
C ARG A 50 -18.42 -10.04 7.87
N ARG A 51 -18.97 -9.66 9.02
CA ARG A 51 -18.20 -9.02 10.11
C ARG A 51 -17.21 -10.00 10.75
N SER A 52 -17.59 -11.24 10.93
CA SER A 52 -16.73 -12.28 11.50
C SER A 52 -15.55 -12.59 10.57
N ILE A 53 -15.81 -12.67 9.26
CA ILE A 53 -14.76 -12.89 8.25
C ILE A 53 -13.82 -11.67 8.17
N ALA A 54 -14.37 -10.45 8.13
CA ALA A 54 -13.56 -9.23 8.13
C ALA A 54 -12.70 -9.11 9.41
N GLY A 55 -13.23 -9.51 10.56
CA GLY A 55 -12.54 -9.50 11.84
C GLY A 55 -11.23 -10.29 11.84
N LYS A 56 -11.17 -11.41 11.13
CA LYS A 56 -9.94 -12.21 10.96
C LYS A 56 -8.83 -11.39 10.28
N TYR A 57 -9.16 -10.72 9.18
CA TYR A 57 -8.18 -9.91 8.41
C TYR A 57 -7.81 -8.63 9.15
N LEU A 58 -8.77 -8.01 9.82
CA LEU A 58 -8.53 -6.85 10.67
C LEU A 58 -7.63 -7.19 11.86
N GLY A 59 -7.84 -8.33 12.50
CA GLY A 59 -6.98 -8.82 13.58
C GLY A 59 -5.54 -9.02 13.11
N TYR A 60 -5.36 -9.64 11.95
CA TYR A 60 -4.03 -9.79 11.35
C TYR A 60 -3.37 -8.42 11.06
N ALA A 61 -4.09 -7.51 10.41
CA ALA A 61 -3.60 -6.17 10.09
C ALA A 61 -3.25 -5.38 11.37
N PHE A 62 -4.07 -5.50 12.41
CA PHE A 62 -3.83 -4.87 13.71
C PHE A 62 -2.51 -5.34 14.33
N TRP A 63 -2.34 -6.65 14.53
CA TRP A 63 -1.14 -7.19 15.15
C TRP A 63 0.12 -6.93 14.32
N ALA A 64 0.04 -7.04 13.00
CA ALA A 64 1.15 -6.72 12.11
C ALA A 64 1.55 -5.23 12.21
N THR A 65 0.57 -4.33 12.26
CA THR A 65 0.83 -2.89 12.38
C THR A 65 1.38 -2.53 13.75
N VAL A 66 0.83 -3.09 14.83
CA VAL A 66 1.34 -2.87 16.20
C VAL A 66 2.78 -3.35 16.31
N GLY A 67 3.09 -4.55 15.84
CA GLY A 67 4.46 -5.07 15.81
C GLY A 67 5.42 -4.18 15.00
N GLY A 68 4.98 -3.73 13.81
CA GLY A 68 5.73 -2.80 12.98
C GLY A 68 5.94 -1.43 13.63
N CYS A 69 4.93 -0.88 14.32
CA CYS A 69 5.04 0.39 15.03
C CYS A 69 6.01 0.30 16.22
N VAL A 70 5.89 -0.75 17.03
CA VAL A 70 6.79 -0.94 18.17
C VAL A 70 8.24 -1.07 17.71
N SER A 71 8.52 -1.94 16.74
CA SER A 71 9.87 -2.08 16.19
C SER A 71 10.36 -0.80 15.50
N GLY A 72 9.49 -0.14 14.73
CA GLY A 72 9.81 1.10 14.01
C GLY A 72 10.15 2.26 14.94
N VAL A 73 9.41 2.44 16.04
CA VAL A 73 9.68 3.47 17.05
C VAL A 73 10.99 3.16 17.79
N LEU A 74 11.17 1.94 18.25
CA LEU A 74 12.39 1.53 18.97
C LEU A 74 13.64 1.72 18.12
N VAL A 75 13.60 1.29 16.87
CA VAL A 75 14.72 1.40 15.92
C VAL A 75 14.90 2.85 15.46
N GLY A 76 13.82 3.51 15.07
CA GLY A 76 13.85 4.86 14.50
C GLY A 76 14.30 5.93 15.47
N GLU A 77 13.82 5.90 16.72
CA GLU A 77 14.18 6.89 17.73
C GLU A 77 15.61 6.70 18.30
N LYS A 78 16.22 5.54 18.11
CA LYS A 78 17.60 5.29 18.56
C LYS A 78 18.61 5.36 17.41
N ILE A 79 18.38 4.61 16.36
CA ILE A 79 19.38 4.41 15.30
C ILE A 79 19.56 5.68 14.46
N LEU A 80 18.47 6.33 14.03
CA LEU A 80 18.57 7.51 13.19
C LEU A 80 19.26 8.68 13.88
N PRO A 81 18.87 9.09 15.12
CA PRO A 81 19.57 10.16 15.81
C PRO A 81 21.02 9.79 16.14
N TYR A 82 21.31 8.54 16.49
CA TYR A 82 22.68 8.08 16.74
C TYR A 82 23.57 8.25 15.51
N ILE A 83 23.09 7.82 14.33
CA ILE A 83 23.83 7.99 13.06
C ILE A 83 24.07 9.48 12.78
N ILE A 84 23.04 10.31 12.94
CA ILE A 84 23.14 11.76 12.70
C ILE A 84 24.15 12.40 13.65
N VAL A 85 24.05 12.14 14.95
CA VAL A 85 24.97 12.70 15.96
C VAL A 85 26.40 12.23 15.71
N THR A 86 26.59 10.96 15.35
CA THR A 86 27.92 10.43 15.04
C THR A 86 28.51 11.06 13.78
N ALA A 87 27.72 11.23 12.74
CA ALA A 87 28.16 11.87 11.49
C ALA A 87 28.53 13.35 11.69
N TYR A 88 27.72 14.08 12.46
CA TYR A 88 28.02 15.49 12.79
C TYR A 88 29.13 15.63 13.85
N GLY A 89 29.33 14.64 14.72
CA GLY A 89 30.40 14.60 15.71
C GLY A 89 31.82 14.65 15.10
N ILE A 90 31.96 14.21 13.84
CA ILE A 90 33.21 14.33 13.08
C ILE A 90 33.55 15.80 12.80
N MET A 91 32.54 16.64 12.59
CA MET A 91 32.73 18.08 12.30
C MET A 91 32.71 18.96 13.55
N TYR A 92 32.04 18.51 14.62
CA TYR A 92 31.83 19.26 15.86
C TYR A 92 32.16 18.39 17.08
N PRO A 93 33.39 18.42 17.60
CA PRO A 93 33.87 17.52 18.66
C PRO A 93 33.10 17.63 19.99
N HIS A 94 32.30 18.67 20.20
CA HIS A 94 31.51 18.87 21.42
C HIS A 94 30.10 18.26 21.36
N MET A 95 29.70 17.64 20.23
CA MET A 95 28.38 17.01 20.10
C MET A 95 28.29 15.58 20.68
N ASN A 96 29.39 14.99 21.11
CA ASN A 96 29.42 13.61 21.63
C ASN A 96 28.63 13.38 22.93
N THR A 97 28.16 14.44 23.58
CA THR A 97 27.35 14.39 24.80
C THR A 97 25.88 14.67 24.57
N ALA A 98 25.39 14.67 23.31
CA ALA A 98 24.01 14.92 23.02
C ALA A 98 23.13 13.75 23.56
N VAL A 99 22.39 14.03 24.63
CA VAL A 99 21.37 13.13 25.14
C VAL A 99 20.19 13.16 24.15
N ILE A 100 19.88 12.00 23.57
CA ILE A 100 18.76 11.84 22.63
C ILE A 100 17.54 11.39 23.45
N PRO A 101 16.63 12.31 23.83
CA PRO A 101 15.43 11.94 24.57
C PRO A 101 14.44 11.23 23.63
N TYR A 102 13.78 10.20 24.16
CA TYR A 102 12.62 9.61 23.46
C TYR A 102 11.49 10.63 23.39
N ASN A 103 11.00 10.89 22.19
CA ASN A 103 9.85 11.76 22.00
C ASN A 103 8.58 10.94 21.78
N LEU A 104 8.01 10.44 22.86
CA LEU A 104 6.84 9.57 22.86
C LEU A 104 5.64 10.15 22.08
N TYR A 105 5.53 11.48 22.07
CA TYR A 105 4.45 12.15 21.36
C TYR A 105 4.48 11.88 19.84
N TYR A 106 5.66 12.01 19.22
CA TYR A 106 5.80 11.73 17.79
C TYR A 106 5.70 10.25 17.49
N GLY A 107 6.24 9.39 18.32
CA GLY A 107 6.13 7.94 18.19
C GLY A 107 4.67 7.47 18.25
N VAL A 108 3.90 7.97 19.21
CA VAL A 108 2.48 7.62 19.36
C VAL A 108 1.63 8.19 18.21
N SER A 109 1.84 9.44 17.81
CA SER A 109 1.08 10.05 16.72
C SER A 109 1.34 9.36 15.38
N ALA A 110 2.60 9.00 15.10
CA ALA A 110 2.96 8.25 13.91
C ALA A 110 2.35 6.85 13.91
N SER A 111 2.40 6.13 15.04
CA SER A 111 1.82 4.81 15.19
C SER A 111 0.31 4.82 15.04
N LEU A 112 -0.37 5.81 15.59
CA LEU A 112 -1.82 5.97 15.44
C LEU A 112 -2.21 6.23 13.98
N THR A 113 -1.47 7.09 13.30
CA THR A 113 -1.70 7.38 11.87
C THR A 113 -1.48 6.12 11.02
N ALA A 114 -0.41 5.38 11.26
CA ALA A 114 -0.14 4.12 10.57
C ALA A 114 -1.24 3.09 10.82
N LEU A 115 -1.72 2.96 12.06
CA LEU A 115 -2.81 2.06 12.41
C LEU A 115 -4.10 2.42 11.67
N LEU A 116 -4.49 3.69 11.67
CA LEU A 116 -5.69 4.16 10.98
C LEU A 116 -5.59 3.91 9.47
N CYS A 117 -4.45 4.20 8.85
CA CYS A 117 -4.23 3.92 7.43
C CYS A 117 -4.34 2.43 7.10
N THR A 118 -3.68 1.56 7.88
CA THR A 118 -3.67 0.11 7.63
C THR A 118 -5.03 -0.50 7.87
N MET A 119 -5.71 -0.13 8.95
CA MET A 119 -7.07 -0.60 9.25
C MET A 119 -8.07 -0.14 8.19
N GLY A 120 -7.98 1.12 7.75
CA GLY A 120 -8.81 1.66 6.68
C GLY A 120 -8.58 0.93 5.34
N ALA A 121 -7.34 0.68 4.98
CA ALA A 121 -6.97 -0.08 3.78
C ALA A 121 -7.52 -1.52 3.82
N THR A 122 -7.39 -2.19 4.98
CA THR A 122 -7.89 -3.54 5.19
C THR A 122 -9.41 -3.61 5.12
N LEU A 123 -10.10 -2.67 5.77
CA LEU A 123 -11.56 -2.56 5.69
C LEU A 123 -12.04 -2.36 4.26
N PHE A 124 -11.40 -1.47 3.52
CA PHE A 124 -11.75 -1.21 2.12
C PHE A 124 -11.57 -2.45 1.24
N SER A 125 -10.45 -3.16 1.41
CA SER A 125 -10.17 -4.39 0.66
C SER A 125 -11.16 -5.50 1.00
N CYS A 126 -11.43 -5.72 2.29
CA CYS A 126 -12.40 -6.72 2.75
C CYS A 126 -13.81 -6.37 2.29
N TYR A 127 -14.23 -5.10 2.37
CA TYR A 127 -15.57 -4.69 1.97
C TYR A 127 -15.86 -5.01 0.50
N LYS A 128 -14.88 -4.79 -0.36
CA LYS A 128 -15.00 -5.08 -1.79
C LYS A 128 -15.26 -6.56 -2.04
N GLU A 129 -14.45 -7.46 -1.48
CA GLU A 129 -14.58 -8.91 -1.70
C GLU A 129 -15.77 -9.51 -0.93
N LEU A 130 -16.04 -9.04 0.29
CA LEU A 130 -17.17 -9.52 1.08
C LEU A 130 -18.54 -9.10 0.52
N ARG A 131 -18.61 -8.18 -0.42
CA ARG A 131 -19.84 -7.80 -1.11
C ARG A 131 -20.23 -8.85 -2.16
N GLU A 132 -19.30 -9.58 -2.74
CA GLU A 132 -19.56 -10.61 -3.74
C GLU A 132 -20.28 -11.83 -3.14
N GLN A 133 -21.00 -12.57 -3.97
CA GLN A 133 -21.72 -13.80 -3.54
C GLN A 133 -20.72 -14.94 -3.29
N ALA A 134 -21.05 -15.86 -2.38
CA ALA A 134 -20.18 -17.00 -2.06
C ALA A 134 -19.85 -17.85 -3.30
N ALA A 135 -20.81 -18.08 -4.18
CA ALA A 135 -20.63 -18.85 -5.41
C ALA A 135 -19.66 -18.17 -6.40
N GLU A 136 -19.65 -16.83 -6.45
CA GLU A 136 -18.71 -16.06 -7.30
C GLU A 136 -17.29 -16.06 -6.73
N LEU A 137 -17.17 -16.03 -5.40
CA LEU A 137 -15.88 -16.09 -4.73
C LEU A 137 -15.17 -17.43 -4.89
N MET A 138 -15.93 -18.52 -5.00
CA MET A 138 -15.41 -19.88 -5.21
C MET A 138 -14.99 -20.14 -6.65
N ARG A 139 -15.48 -19.36 -7.61
CA ARG A 139 -15.09 -19.49 -9.02
C ARG A 139 -13.79 -18.72 -9.30
N PRO A 140 -12.93 -19.26 -10.18
CA PRO A 140 -11.80 -18.46 -10.67
C PRO A 140 -12.32 -17.13 -11.24
N PRO A 141 -11.62 -16.01 -10.98
CA PRO A 141 -12.05 -14.72 -11.49
C PRO A 141 -12.19 -14.79 -13.01
N ALA A 142 -13.39 -14.47 -13.51
CA ALA A 142 -13.66 -14.46 -14.94
C ALA A 142 -12.65 -13.52 -15.65
N PRO A 143 -12.09 -13.94 -16.79
CA PRO A 143 -11.20 -13.08 -17.56
C PRO A 143 -11.94 -11.79 -17.91
N LYS A 144 -11.30 -10.67 -17.63
CA LYS A 144 -11.90 -9.35 -17.88
C LYS A 144 -12.36 -9.25 -19.32
N LYS A 145 -13.65 -8.98 -19.52
CA LYS A 145 -14.22 -8.76 -20.84
C LYS A 145 -13.42 -7.71 -21.58
N GLY A 146 -12.91 -8.02 -22.76
CA GLY A 146 -12.16 -7.09 -23.58
C GLY A 146 -13.04 -5.92 -23.98
N LYS A 147 -12.74 -4.74 -23.47
CA LYS A 147 -13.39 -3.50 -23.94
C LYS A 147 -12.74 -3.11 -25.28
N ARG A 148 -13.54 -2.64 -26.24
CA ARG A 148 -13.01 -2.10 -27.48
C ARG A 148 -12.00 -0.99 -27.18
N VAL A 149 -10.86 -1.06 -27.83
CA VAL A 149 -9.78 -0.11 -27.67
C VAL A 149 -10.14 1.20 -28.37
N PHE A 150 -9.76 2.33 -27.81
CA PHE A 150 -10.04 3.64 -28.42
C PHE A 150 -9.52 3.73 -29.87
N LEU A 151 -8.36 3.12 -30.15
CA LEU A 151 -7.81 3.04 -31.51
C LEU A 151 -8.67 2.22 -32.49
N GLU A 152 -9.49 1.28 -32.01
CA GLU A 152 -10.44 0.54 -32.85
C GLU A 152 -11.59 1.41 -33.37
N LYS A 153 -11.80 2.60 -32.79
CA LYS A 153 -12.80 3.55 -33.26
C LYS A 153 -12.34 4.34 -34.49
N ILE A 154 -11.05 4.27 -34.81
CA ILE A 154 -10.46 4.92 -35.99
C ILE A 154 -10.09 3.83 -37.00
N PRO A 155 -11.01 3.45 -37.90
CA PRO A 155 -10.80 2.33 -38.81
C PRO A 155 -9.62 2.52 -39.78
N SER A 156 -9.34 3.74 -40.20
CA SER A 156 -8.25 4.05 -41.10
C SER A 156 -6.84 3.73 -40.53
N LEU A 157 -6.62 4.04 -39.27
CA LEU A 157 -5.37 3.71 -38.54
C LEU A 157 -5.31 2.24 -38.18
N TRP A 158 -6.46 1.67 -37.76
CA TRP A 158 -6.53 0.29 -37.30
C TRP A 158 -6.30 -0.73 -38.41
N SER A 159 -6.68 -0.41 -39.66
CA SER A 159 -6.47 -1.32 -40.81
C SER A 159 -4.99 -1.49 -41.16
N GLN A 160 -4.17 -0.49 -40.94
CA GLN A 160 -2.74 -0.50 -41.29
C GLN A 160 -1.87 -1.31 -40.28
N PHE A 161 -2.40 -1.61 -39.10
CA PHE A 161 -1.65 -2.40 -38.10
C PHE A 161 -1.66 -3.90 -38.43
N ASN A 162 -0.50 -4.54 -38.35
CA ASN A 162 -0.33 -5.98 -38.45
C ASN A 162 -1.02 -6.67 -37.24
N PHE A 163 -1.38 -7.95 -37.41
CA PHE A 163 -2.03 -8.74 -36.35
C PHE A 163 -1.29 -8.68 -35.01
N ILE A 164 0.05 -8.74 -35.03
CA ILE A 164 0.89 -8.68 -33.82
C ILE A 164 0.68 -7.35 -33.07
N TRP A 165 0.71 -6.23 -33.78
CA TRP A 165 0.49 -4.90 -33.20
C TRP A 165 -0.93 -4.75 -32.64
N LYS A 166 -1.93 -5.26 -33.33
CA LYS A 166 -3.33 -5.27 -32.86
C LYS A 166 -3.47 -6.07 -31.57
N ALA A 167 -2.84 -7.25 -31.49
CA ALA A 167 -2.86 -8.11 -30.30
C ALA A 167 -2.11 -7.45 -29.14
N THR A 168 -0.94 -6.84 -29.37
CA THR A 168 -0.13 -6.16 -28.36
C THR A 168 -0.86 -4.97 -27.77
N ILE A 169 -1.45 -4.12 -28.58
CA ILE A 169 -2.20 -2.94 -28.13
C ILE A 169 -3.43 -3.37 -27.33
N ARG A 170 -4.16 -4.41 -27.76
CA ARG A 170 -5.29 -4.97 -27.00
C ARG A 170 -4.86 -5.50 -25.64
N ASN A 171 -3.74 -6.22 -25.57
CA ASN A 171 -3.20 -6.75 -24.30
C ASN A 171 -2.72 -5.64 -23.37
N LEU A 172 -1.98 -4.67 -23.87
CA LEU A 172 -1.52 -3.50 -23.12
C LEU A 172 -2.68 -2.73 -22.49
N LEU A 173 -3.72 -2.46 -23.27
CA LEU A 173 -4.88 -1.70 -22.80
C LEU A 173 -5.84 -2.53 -21.94
N ARG A 174 -5.83 -3.87 -22.07
CA ARG A 174 -6.56 -4.78 -21.18
C ARG A 174 -5.96 -4.77 -19.76
N TYR A 175 -4.64 -4.68 -19.65
CA TYR A 175 -3.92 -4.75 -18.37
C TYR A 175 -3.25 -3.41 -18.01
N LYS A 176 -3.95 -2.29 -18.28
CA LYS A 176 -3.46 -0.93 -18.01
C LYS A 176 -2.79 -0.76 -16.64
N LYS A 177 -3.38 -1.29 -15.57
CA LYS A 177 -2.80 -1.20 -14.22
C LYS A 177 -1.41 -1.84 -14.15
N ARG A 178 -1.23 -3.04 -14.73
CA ARG A 178 0.08 -3.71 -14.74
C ARG A 178 1.08 -2.95 -15.59
N PHE A 179 0.64 -2.47 -16.75
CA PHE A 179 1.49 -1.66 -17.62
C PHE A 179 1.99 -0.39 -16.92
N PHE A 180 1.08 0.39 -16.31
CA PHE A 180 1.47 1.59 -15.59
C PHE A 180 2.34 1.27 -14.35
N MET A 181 2.04 0.21 -13.61
CA MET A 181 2.89 -0.22 -12.49
C MET A 181 4.30 -0.62 -12.95
N THR A 182 4.42 -1.26 -14.12
CA THR A 182 5.73 -1.62 -14.66
C THR A 182 6.50 -0.41 -15.19
N VAL A 183 5.82 0.53 -15.85
CA VAL A 183 6.48 1.73 -16.41
C VAL A 183 6.86 2.75 -15.35
N PHE A 184 6.04 2.92 -14.31
CA PHE A 184 6.30 3.88 -13.23
C PHE A 184 6.93 3.25 -11.97
N GLY A 185 7.04 1.94 -11.91
CA GLY A 185 7.63 1.21 -10.78
C GLY A 185 9.08 0.79 -11.01
N ILE A 186 9.63 1.11 -12.20
CA ILE A 186 11.06 1.02 -12.52
C ILE A 186 11.63 2.45 -12.44
#